data_d9207ccb74391e1d57b132b61edf7cda
#
_entry.id   d9207ccb74391e1d57b132b61edf7cda
#
_cell.length_a   1.000
_cell.length_b   1.000
_cell.length_c   1.000
_cell.angle_alpha   90.00
_cell.angle_beta   90.00
_cell.angle_gamma   90.00
#
_symmetry.space_group_name_H-M   'P 1'
#
loop_
_entity.id
_entity.type
_entity.pdbx_description
1 polymer ?
#
loop_
_entity_poly.entity_id
_entity_poly.type
_entity_poly.pdbx_seq_one_letter_code
_entity_poly.pdbx_strand_id
1 'polypeptide(L)'
;MSDAPNSTPIYQLRAITKSYGTREVLSVATLDIARGEVLAIVGPSGAGKSTLLRLLNFLEAPESGTLTYRDTLVQDGTIPLALRRQVTTVFQRPALLSTTVWNNVVYGLRLRGVRDGRAAARAVLDQLGLSPLAHAQARTLSGGEAQRTALARAIVLQPEVLLLDEPTANLDPYNVGLIERVVTELNRTQGCTVVLVTHNVFQARRLAQRIAFLLNGSIVEVADAHTFFESPRDPRTAAFVNGEMVY
;
A
#
# COMPACT_ATOMS: atom_id res chain seq x y z
N MET A 1 -2.65 -21.79 20.48
CA MET A 1 -3.53 -20.61 20.57
C MET A 1 -2.61 -19.42 20.49
N SER A 2 -2.44 -18.86 19.31
CA SER A 2 -1.55 -17.71 19.06
C SER A 2 -2.42 -16.45 19.19
N ASP A 3 -2.11 -15.63 20.20
CA ASP A 3 -2.73 -14.31 20.38
C ASP A 3 -2.46 -13.46 19.14
N ALA A 4 -3.49 -13.26 18.33
CA ALA A 4 -3.50 -12.16 17.37
C ALA A 4 -3.30 -10.87 18.17
N PRO A 5 -2.47 -9.92 17.73
CA PRO A 5 -2.29 -8.67 18.44
C PRO A 5 -3.66 -8.00 18.60
N ASN A 6 -4.04 -7.76 19.84
CA ASN A 6 -5.30 -7.12 20.27
C ASN A 6 -5.26 -5.61 19.92
N SER A 7 -4.85 -5.27 18.71
CA SER A 7 -4.77 -3.91 18.22
C SER A 7 -6.07 -3.59 17.49
N THR A 8 -6.74 -2.53 17.92
CA THR A 8 -7.93 -1.99 17.27
C THR A 8 -7.67 -1.85 15.76
N PRO A 9 -8.50 -2.43 14.88
CA PRO A 9 -8.29 -2.35 13.43
C PRO A 9 -8.34 -0.89 12.97
N ILE A 10 -7.43 -0.52 12.07
CA ILE A 10 -7.43 0.82 11.46
C ILE A 10 -8.42 0.90 10.30
N TYR A 11 -8.63 -0.23 9.59
CA TYR A 11 -9.70 -0.40 8.61
C TYR A 11 -10.55 -1.59 8.96
N GLN A 12 -11.86 -1.44 8.72
CA GLN A 12 -12.82 -2.55 8.74
C GLN A 12 -13.67 -2.49 7.47
N LEU A 13 -13.69 -3.59 6.74
CA LEU A 13 -14.51 -3.78 5.56
C LEU A 13 -15.54 -4.86 5.87
N ARG A 14 -16.81 -4.61 5.57
CA ARG A 14 -17.91 -5.56 5.81
C ARG A 14 -18.84 -5.58 4.61
N ALA A 15 -19.00 -6.75 4.01
CA ALA A 15 -19.88 -7.01 2.85
C ALA A 15 -19.69 -6.02 1.69
N ILE A 16 -18.42 -5.63 1.43
CA ILE A 16 -18.07 -4.66 0.38
C ILE A 16 -18.28 -5.29 -0.99
N THR A 17 -19.03 -4.61 -1.86
CA THR A 17 -19.07 -4.89 -3.30
C THR A 17 -18.62 -3.68 -4.11
N LYS A 18 -18.05 -3.95 -5.29
CA LYS A 18 -17.69 -2.94 -6.28
C LYS A 18 -17.76 -3.51 -7.68
N SER A 19 -18.47 -2.79 -8.57
CA SER A 19 -18.58 -3.13 -9.98
C SER A 19 -18.10 -2.00 -10.87
N TYR A 20 -17.74 -2.32 -12.10
CA TYR A 20 -17.56 -1.38 -13.19
C TYR A 20 -18.49 -1.80 -14.35
N GLY A 21 -19.55 -1.02 -14.59
CA GLY A 21 -20.61 -1.39 -15.47
C GLY A 21 -21.35 -2.64 -14.95
N THR A 22 -21.39 -3.71 -15.74
CA THR A 22 -22.04 -4.97 -15.36
C THR A 22 -21.09 -5.98 -14.69
N ARG A 23 -19.79 -5.66 -14.58
CA ARG A 23 -18.78 -6.58 -14.04
C ARG A 23 -18.53 -6.27 -12.57
N GLU A 24 -18.90 -7.20 -11.69
CA GLU A 24 -18.46 -7.18 -10.30
C GLU A 24 -16.95 -7.46 -10.23
N VAL A 25 -16.20 -6.56 -9.59
CA VAL A 25 -14.73 -6.60 -9.47
C VAL A 25 -14.30 -6.92 -8.05
N LEU A 26 -15.11 -6.56 -7.05
CA LEU A 26 -14.88 -6.89 -5.65
C LEU A 26 -16.17 -7.39 -4.98
N SER A 27 -16.02 -8.45 -4.19
CA SER A 27 -17.00 -9.03 -3.28
C SER A 27 -16.28 -9.49 -2.01
N VAL A 28 -16.03 -8.56 -1.09
CA VAL A 28 -15.23 -8.79 0.13
C VAL A 28 -16.17 -8.90 1.32
N ALA A 29 -16.37 -10.10 1.84
CA ALA A 29 -17.24 -10.34 2.98
C ALA A 29 -16.74 -9.62 4.24
N THR A 30 -15.46 -9.79 4.56
CA THR A 30 -14.82 -9.13 5.71
C THR A 30 -13.31 -8.99 5.48
N LEU A 31 -12.77 -7.84 5.91
CA LEU A 31 -11.33 -7.64 6.02
C LEU A 31 -11.08 -6.61 7.12
N ASP A 32 -10.27 -6.98 8.11
CA ASP A 32 -9.75 -6.07 9.13
C ASP A 32 -8.25 -5.88 8.92
N ILE A 33 -7.81 -4.63 8.94
CA ILE A 33 -6.39 -4.25 8.86
C ILE A 33 -6.03 -3.68 10.22
N ALA A 34 -5.07 -4.29 10.91
CA ALA A 34 -4.64 -3.84 12.22
C ALA A 34 -3.76 -2.58 12.12
N ARG A 35 -3.82 -1.74 13.13
CA ARG A 35 -2.94 -0.57 13.22
C ARG A 35 -1.49 -1.02 13.35
N GLY A 36 -0.59 -0.43 12.53
CA GLY A 36 0.84 -0.71 12.57
C GLY A 36 1.25 -2.05 11.96
N GLU A 37 0.33 -2.81 11.34
CA GLU A 37 0.71 -4.01 10.61
C GLU A 37 1.21 -3.71 9.20
N VAL A 38 1.97 -4.64 8.65
CA VAL A 38 2.24 -4.77 7.22
C VAL A 38 1.36 -5.90 6.69
N LEU A 39 0.30 -5.55 5.98
CA LEU A 39 -0.59 -6.50 5.30
C LEU A 39 -0.21 -6.55 3.82
N ALA A 40 0.11 -7.74 3.30
CA ALA A 40 0.22 -7.94 1.87
C ALA A 40 -1.12 -8.44 1.30
N ILE A 41 -1.55 -7.86 0.17
CA ILE A 41 -2.66 -8.35 -0.64
C ILE A 41 -2.06 -8.96 -1.90
N VAL A 42 -2.14 -10.28 -2.01
CA VAL A 42 -1.61 -11.03 -3.14
C VAL A 42 -2.73 -11.62 -3.99
N GLY A 43 -2.42 -11.97 -5.22
CA GLY A 43 -3.37 -12.61 -6.14
C GLY A 43 -3.03 -12.32 -7.60
N PRO A 44 -3.72 -12.99 -8.54
CA PRO A 44 -3.47 -12.85 -9.97
C PRO A 44 -3.80 -11.45 -10.50
N SER A 45 -3.33 -11.17 -11.72
CA SER A 45 -3.72 -9.95 -12.43
C SER A 45 -5.23 -9.92 -12.64
N GLY A 46 -5.85 -8.76 -12.43
CA GLY A 46 -7.31 -8.63 -12.55
C GLY A 46 -8.12 -9.12 -11.35
N ALA A 47 -7.51 -9.63 -10.28
CA ALA A 47 -8.23 -10.11 -9.09
C ALA A 47 -8.95 -9.02 -8.29
N GLY A 48 -8.75 -7.73 -8.59
CA GLY A 48 -9.39 -6.62 -7.87
C GLY A 48 -8.47 -5.87 -6.89
N LYS A 49 -7.18 -6.23 -6.80
CA LYS A 49 -6.23 -5.66 -5.82
C LYS A 49 -6.14 -4.13 -5.86
N SER A 50 -5.94 -3.54 -7.04
CA SER A 50 -5.85 -2.07 -7.18
C SER A 50 -7.20 -1.39 -6.92
N THR A 51 -8.32 -2.06 -7.20
CA THR A 51 -9.66 -1.57 -6.84
C THR A 51 -9.81 -1.52 -5.32
N LEU A 52 -9.38 -2.58 -4.61
CA LEU A 52 -9.40 -2.59 -3.14
C LEU A 52 -8.53 -1.44 -2.57
N LEU A 53 -7.34 -1.20 -3.13
CA LEU A 53 -6.52 -0.05 -2.72
C LEU A 53 -7.22 1.30 -2.96
N ARG A 54 -7.98 1.44 -4.06
CA ARG A 54 -8.74 2.69 -4.34
C ARG A 54 -9.87 2.93 -3.35
N LEU A 55 -10.47 1.87 -2.80
CA LEU A 55 -11.42 2.00 -1.69
C LEU A 55 -10.70 2.43 -0.42
N LEU A 56 -9.55 1.81 -0.08
CA LEU A 56 -8.77 2.11 1.12
C LEU A 56 -8.19 3.54 1.12
N ASN A 57 -7.89 4.12 -0.05
CA ASN A 57 -7.42 5.51 -0.13
C ASN A 57 -8.54 6.54 -0.41
N PHE A 58 -9.80 6.09 -0.35
CA PHE A 58 -10.98 6.94 -0.51
C PHE A 58 -11.06 7.65 -1.88
N LEU A 59 -10.49 7.04 -2.92
CA LEU A 59 -10.64 7.51 -4.31
C LEU A 59 -11.93 7.00 -4.94
N GLU A 60 -12.44 5.87 -4.45
CA GLU A 60 -13.71 5.29 -4.87
C GLU A 60 -14.54 4.89 -3.65
N ALA A 61 -15.85 4.87 -3.82
CA ALA A 61 -16.79 4.32 -2.86
C ALA A 61 -17.14 2.86 -3.20
N PRO A 62 -17.39 1.99 -2.22
CA PRO A 62 -18.06 0.73 -2.46
C PRO A 62 -19.49 0.97 -2.95
N GLU A 63 -20.07 0.00 -3.67
CA GLU A 63 -21.47 0.04 -4.08
C GLU A 63 -22.38 -0.44 -2.95
N SER A 64 -21.90 -1.39 -2.16
CA SER A 64 -22.59 -1.87 -0.97
C SER A 64 -21.61 -2.17 0.14
N GLY A 65 -22.15 -2.45 1.33
CA GLY A 65 -21.37 -2.76 2.52
C GLY A 65 -20.87 -1.52 3.25
N THR A 66 -19.98 -1.73 4.21
CA THR A 66 -19.43 -0.66 5.04
C THR A 66 -17.91 -0.70 5.07
N LEU A 67 -17.31 0.46 4.87
CA LEU A 67 -15.89 0.71 5.07
C LEU A 67 -15.73 1.71 6.21
N THR A 68 -15.01 1.34 7.25
CA THR A 68 -14.61 2.28 8.31
C THR A 68 -13.11 2.48 8.32
N TYR A 69 -12.69 3.68 8.66
CA TYR A 69 -11.30 4.06 8.91
C TYR A 69 -11.23 4.81 10.24
N ARG A 70 -10.44 4.29 11.20
CA ARG A 70 -10.36 4.86 12.58
C ARG A 70 -11.74 5.09 13.17
N ASP A 71 -12.58 4.06 13.14
CA ASP A 71 -13.98 4.07 13.63
C ASP A 71 -14.91 5.10 12.93
N THR A 72 -14.40 5.79 11.90
CA THR A 72 -15.19 6.71 11.08
C THR A 72 -15.71 5.98 9.84
N LEU A 73 -17.03 5.97 9.67
CA LEU A 73 -17.67 5.43 8.47
C LEU A 73 -17.31 6.27 7.24
N VAL A 74 -16.81 5.61 6.20
CA VAL A 74 -16.55 6.25 4.91
C VAL A 74 -17.86 6.26 4.12
N GLN A 75 -18.46 7.44 3.92
CA GLN A 75 -19.70 7.62 3.18
C GLN A 75 -19.41 8.12 1.78
N ASP A 76 -19.91 7.41 0.75
CA ASP A 76 -19.73 7.77 -0.66
C ASP A 76 -18.27 8.09 -1.06
N GLY A 77 -17.31 7.36 -0.48
CA GLY A 77 -15.88 7.63 -0.66
C GLY A 77 -15.39 8.89 0.06
N THR A 78 -16.25 9.52 0.88
CA THR A 78 -15.93 10.78 1.57
C THR A 78 -15.58 10.51 3.05
N ILE A 79 -14.53 11.17 3.49
CA ILE A 79 -14.04 11.16 4.87
C ILE A 79 -13.47 12.56 5.20
N PRO A 80 -13.49 13.00 6.46
CA PRO A 80 -12.88 14.28 6.84
C PRO A 80 -11.46 14.44 6.32
N LEU A 81 -11.14 15.61 5.76
CA LEU A 81 -9.83 15.87 5.12
C LEU A 81 -8.65 15.57 6.06
N ALA A 82 -8.80 15.82 7.36
CA ALA A 82 -7.78 15.53 8.35
C ALA A 82 -7.44 14.03 8.40
N LEU A 83 -8.44 13.14 8.33
CA LEU A 83 -8.27 11.70 8.27
C LEU A 83 -7.73 11.25 6.90
N ARG A 84 -8.29 11.79 5.80
CA ARG A 84 -7.81 11.48 4.45
C ARG A 84 -6.31 11.78 4.28
N ARG A 85 -5.81 12.85 4.90
CA ARG A 85 -4.40 13.23 4.88
C ARG A 85 -3.47 12.26 5.63
N GLN A 86 -4.00 11.35 6.44
CA GLN A 86 -3.23 10.32 7.13
C GLN A 86 -2.91 9.12 6.23
N VAL A 87 -3.58 9.00 5.07
CA VAL A 87 -3.38 7.93 4.11
C VAL A 87 -2.64 8.47 2.89
N THR A 88 -1.56 7.81 2.50
CA THR A 88 -0.83 8.12 1.27
C THR A 88 -0.67 6.87 0.41
N THR A 89 -0.59 7.06 -0.91
CA THR A 89 -0.50 5.94 -1.87
C THR A 89 0.68 6.16 -2.81
N VAL A 90 1.42 5.08 -3.05
CA VAL A 90 2.41 4.98 -4.11
C VAL A 90 1.88 3.99 -5.14
N PHE A 91 1.63 4.47 -6.36
CA PHE A 91 1.12 3.66 -7.45
C PHE A 91 2.24 2.95 -8.21
N GLN A 92 1.90 1.88 -8.90
CA GLN A 92 2.80 1.10 -9.75
C GLN A 92 3.52 1.99 -10.80
N ARG A 93 2.78 2.92 -11.40
CA ARG A 93 3.35 3.94 -12.30
C ARG A 93 3.33 5.29 -11.59
N PRO A 94 4.49 5.78 -11.16
CA PRO A 94 4.55 7.02 -10.40
C PRO A 94 4.22 8.23 -11.27
N ALA A 95 3.15 8.94 -10.94
CA ALA A 95 2.83 10.23 -11.54
C ALA A 95 3.58 11.33 -10.78
N LEU A 96 4.72 11.76 -11.32
CA LEU A 96 5.50 12.87 -10.78
C LEU A 96 5.08 14.20 -11.43
N LEU A 97 5.18 15.29 -10.67
CA LEU A 97 5.01 16.63 -11.20
C LEU A 97 6.18 16.97 -12.12
N SER A 98 5.91 17.69 -13.22
CA SER A 98 6.92 18.16 -14.19
C SER A 98 7.82 19.26 -13.59
N THR A 99 8.53 18.92 -12.53
CA THR A 99 9.44 19.79 -11.80
C THR A 99 10.59 18.96 -11.21
N THR A 100 11.41 19.54 -10.32
CA THR A 100 12.54 18.84 -9.71
C THR A 100 12.09 17.76 -8.72
N VAL A 101 12.99 16.81 -8.42
CA VAL A 101 12.81 15.81 -7.34
C VAL A 101 12.49 16.49 -6.02
N TRP A 102 13.26 17.49 -5.65
CA TRP A 102 13.02 18.29 -4.44
C TRP A 102 11.60 18.86 -4.38
N ASN A 103 11.17 19.51 -5.46
CA ASN A 103 9.82 20.09 -5.50
C ASN A 103 8.71 19.04 -5.45
N ASN A 104 8.92 17.85 -6.02
CA ASN A 104 8.00 16.73 -5.86
C ASN A 104 7.88 16.31 -4.39
N VAL A 105 8.99 16.16 -3.68
CA VAL A 105 9.01 15.72 -2.28
C VAL A 105 8.35 16.75 -1.37
N VAL A 106 8.71 18.04 -1.50
CA VAL A 106 8.16 19.08 -0.61
C VAL A 106 6.74 19.53 -0.98
N TYR A 107 6.20 19.09 -2.10
CA TYR A 107 4.89 19.54 -2.58
C TYR A 107 3.77 19.32 -1.57
N GLY A 108 3.67 18.10 -1.04
CA GLY A 108 2.65 17.77 -0.05
C GLY A 108 2.81 18.53 1.28
N LEU A 109 4.04 18.79 1.70
CA LEU A 109 4.32 19.62 2.87
C LEU A 109 3.82 21.06 2.69
N ARG A 110 4.09 21.63 1.51
CA ARG A 110 3.61 22.99 1.16
C ARG A 110 2.08 23.08 1.16
N LEU A 111 1.39 22.08 0.56
CA LEU A 111 -0.08 22.01 0.57
C LEU A 111 -0.68 21.88 1.97
N ARG A 112 0.07 21.30 2.90
CA ARG A 112 -0.32 21.17 4.32
C ARG A 112 0.06 22.39 5.17
N GLY A 113 0.70 23.41 4.57
CA GLY A 113 1.15 24.62 5.28
C GLY A 113 2.36 24.40 6.20
N VAL A 114 3.10 23.29 6.02
CA VAL A 114 4.30 22.98 6.81
C VAL A 114 5.44 23.91 6.34
N ARG A 115 5.80 24.88 7.19
CA ARG A 115 6.83 25.90 6.85
C ARG A 115 8.25 25.37 6.96
N ASP A 116 8.52 24.47 7.91
CA ASP A 116 9.87 23.94 8.21
C ASP A 116 9.99 22.44 7.87
N GLY A 117 9.60 22.08 6.65
CA GLY A 117 9.70 20.70 6.16
C GLY A 117 11.02 20.35 5.47
N ARG A 118 11.97 21.30 5.39
CA ARG A 118 13.23 21.11 4.62
C ARG A 118 14.13 20.02 5.20
N ALA A 119 14.25 19.96 6.52
CA ALA A 119 15.04 18.93 7.19
C ALA A 119 14.48 17.53 6.95
N ALA A 120 13.16 17.35 7.12
CA ALA A 120 12.47 16.11 6.83
C ALA A 120 12.62 15.67 5.36
N ALA A 121 12.47 16.62 4.42
CA ALA A 121 12.65 16.33 3.00
C ALA A 121 14.08 15.88 2.66
N ARG A 122 15.10 16.50 3.25
CA ARG A 122 16.51 16.09 3.09
C ARG A 122 16.74 14.69 3.64
N ALA A 123 16.29 14.41 4.86
CA ALA A 123 16.43 13.09 5.49
C ALA A 123 15.81 11.98 4.63
N VAL A 124 14.60 12.21 4.09
CA VAL A 124 13.94 11.24 3.21
C VAL A 124 14.67 11.07 1.88
N LEU A 125 15.21 12.15 1.30
CA LEU A 125 16.02 12.05 0.08
C LEU A 125 17.30 11.26 0.32
N ASP A 126 17.98 11.48 1.45
CA ASP A 126 19.18 10.72 1.83
C ASP A 126 18.87 9.25 2.03
N GLN A 127 17.81 8.93 2.77
CA GLN A 127 17.34 7.56 3.02
C GLN A 127 17.05 6.77 1.74
N LEU A 128 16.52 7.46 0.71
CA LEU A 128 16.20 6.88 -0.60
C LEU A 128 17.31 7.04 -1.65
N GLY A 129 18.49 7.55 -1.27
CA GLY A 129 19.63 7.76 -2.18
C GLY A 129 19.32 8.75 -3.31
N LEU A 130 18.48 9.75 -3.04
CA LEU A 130 18.02 10.75 -4.02
C LEU A 130 18.68 12.12 -3.83
N SER A 131 19.53 12.31 -2.80
CA SER A 131 20.18 13.61 -2.53
C SER A 131 20.99 14.16 -3.70
N PRO A 132 21.76 13.37 -4.46
CA PRO A 132 22.44 13.85 -5.66
C PRO A 132 21.49 14.30 -6.76
N LEU A 133 20.27 13.79 -6.77
CA LEU A 133 19.24 14.07 -7.77
C LEU A 133 18.22 15.13 -7.34
N ALA A 134 18.39 15.74 -6.18
CA ALA A 134 17.40 16.68 -5.61
C ALA A 134 16.99 17.80 -6.60
N HIS A 135 17.92 18.28 -7.40
CA HIS A 135 17.68 19.34 -8.40
C HIS A 135 17.43 18.81 -9.81
N ALA A 136 17.49 17.50 -10.03
CA ALA A 136 17.19 16.88 -11.32
C ALA A 136 15.69 17.02 -11.66
N GLN A 137 15.39 17.15 -12.94
CA GLN A 137 14.02 17.21 -13.44
C GLN A 137 13.39 15.82 -13.37
N ALA A 138 12.16 15.69 -12.84
CA ALA A 138 11.49 14.40 -12.70
C ALA A 138 11.36 13.61 -14.01
N ARG A 139 11.24 14.31 -15.15
CA ARG A 139 11.15 13.70 -16.49
C ARG A 139 12.43 13.00 -16.96
N THR A 140 13.58 13.27 -16.32
CA THR A 140 14.88 12.68 -16.69
C THR A 140 15.26 11.48 -15.83
N LEU A 141 14.41 11.12 -14.86
CA LEU A 141 14.66 10.03 -13.93
C LEU A 141 14.46 8.66 -14.62
N SER A 142 15.28 7.71 -14.24
CA SER A 142 15.02 6.30 -14.50
C SER A 142 13.76 5.81 -13.76
N GLY A 143 13.21 4.65 -14.15
CA GLY A 143 12.04 4.08 -13.50
C GLY A 143 12.23 3.88 -11.99
N GLY A 144 13.39 3.39 -11.56
CA GLY A 144 13.71 3.19 -10.15
C GLY A 144 13.85 4.52 -9.38
N GLU A 145 14.47 5.55 -9.97
CA GLU A 145 14.56 6.88 -9.37
C GLU A 145 13.18 7.56 -9.26
N ALA A 146 12.35 7.41 -10.28
CA ALA A 146 10.99 7.93 -10.27
C ALA A 146 10.14 7.25 -9.18
N GLN A 147 10.25 5.94 -9.01
CA GLN A 147 9.56 5.19 -7.99
C GLN A 147 10.02 5.58 -6.58
N ARG A 148 11.34 5.71 -6.37
CA ARG A 148 11.89 6.20 -5.10
C ARG A 148 11.45 7.64 -4.81
N THR A 149 11.37 8.50 -5.83
CA THR A 149 10.86 9.88 -5.68
C THR A 149 9.38 9.90 -5.28
N ALA A 150 8.54 9.00 -5.85
CA ALA A 150 7.14 8.86 -5.45
C ALA A 150 7.02 8.38 -3.99
N LEU A 151 7.84 7.42 -3.59
CA LEU A 151 7.90 6.96 -2.20
C LEU A 151 8.35 8.09 -1.27
N ALA A 152 9.41 8.84 -1.62
CA ALA A 152 9.87 10.00 -0.86
C ALA A 152 8.76 11.03 -0.64
N ARG A 153 8.00 11.34 -1.70
CA ARG A 153 6.86 12.25 -1.66
C ARG A 153 5.74 11.77 -0.72
N ALA A 154 5.56 10.46 -0.61
CA ALA A 154 4.56 9.87 0.27
C ALA A 154 5.01 9.88 1.73
N ILE A 155 6.22 9.39 2.03
CA ILE A 155 6.69 9.16 3.41
C ILE A 155 7.13 10.45 4.13
N VAL A 156 7.53 11.50 3.40
CA VAL A 156 7.86 12.80 4.01
C VAL A 156 6.68 13.42 4.75
N LEU A 157 5.47 12.99 4.43
CA LEU A 157 4.23 13.42 5.08
C LEU A 157 3.94 12.69 6.38
N GLN A 158 4.77 11.71 6.76
CA GLN A 158 4.61 10.86 7.94
C GLN A 158 3.20 10.26 8.02
N PRO A 159 2.78 9.47 7.01
CA PRO A 159 1.44 8.94 6.97
C PRO A 159 1.22 7.91 8.07
N GLU A 160 -0.02 7.81 8.57
CA GLU A 160 -0.45 6.71 9.44
C GLU A 160 -0.62 5.41 8.64
N VAL A 161 -1.04 5.55 7.36
CA VAL A 161 -1.19 4.44 6.43
C VAL A 161 -0.48 4.72 5.12
N LEU A 162 0.36 3.79 4.71
CA LEU A 162 1.03 3.77 3.41
C LEU A 162 0.47 2.64 2.55
N LEU A 163 -0.19 2.99 1.45
CA LEU A 163 -0.70 2.05 0.47
C LEU A 163 0.28 1.95 -0.69
N LEU A 164 0.67 0.74 -1.04
CA LEU A 164 1.68 0.45 -2.07
C LEU A 164 1.07 -0.45 -3.14
N ASP A 165 0.91 0.05 -4.36
CA ASP A 165 0.43 -0.72 -5.50
C ASP A 165 1.62 -1.14 -6.35
N GLU A 166 2.06 -2.41 -6.24
CA GLU A 166 3.18 -2.98 -7.00
C GLU A 166 4.45 -2.10 -6.98
N PRO A 167 4.93 -1.64 -5.79
CA PRO A 167 5.92 -0.55 -5.70
C PRO A 167 7.29 -0.90 -6.27
N THR A 168 7.55 -2.17 -6.56
CA THR A 168 8.85 -2.67 -7.04
C THR A 168 8.77 -3.37 -8.39
N ALA A 169 7.61 -3.29 -9.06
CA ALA A 169 7.44 -3.90 -10.37
C ALA A 169 8.45 -3.32 -11.38
N ASN A 170 9.11 -4.19 -12.12
CA ASN A 170 10.11 -3.85 -13.14
C ASN A 170 11.33 -3.07 -12.62
N LEU A 171 11.65 -3.16 -11.34
CA LEU A 171 12.85 -2.59 -10.75
C LEU A 171 13.97 -3.63 -10.62
N ASP A 172 15.21 -3.15 -10.68
CA ASP A 172 16.38 -3.95 -10.40
C ASP A 172 16.48 -4.32 -8.90
N PRO A 173 17.25 -5.35 -8.53
CA PRO A 173 17.34 -5.82 -7.14
C PRO A 173 17.83 -4.77 -6.15
N TYR A 174 18.66 -3.82 -6.57
CA TYR A 174 19.14 -2.75 -5.70
C TYR A 174 18.00 -1.82 -5.28
N ASN A 175 17.21 -1.35 -6.27
CA ASN A 175 16.04 -0.50 -6.03
C ASN A 175 14.97 -1.22 -5.21
N VAL A 176 14.71 -2.50 -5.50
CA VAL A 176 13.80 -3.35 -4.69
C VAL A 176 14.25 -3.37 -3.24
N GLY A 177 15.51 -3.75 -2.96
CA GLY A 177 16.03 -3.84 -1.59
C GLY A 177 16.01 -2.51 -0.85
N LEU A 178 16.24 -1.38 -1.53
CA LEU A 178 16.19 -0.06 -0.93
C LEU A 178 14.76 0.31 -0.51
N ILE A 179 13.78 0.11 -1.40
CA ILE A 179 12.36 0.39 -1.11
C ILE A 179 11.87 -0.50 0.05
N GLU A 180 12.18 -1.80 0.04
CA GLU A 180 11.80 -2.73 1.09
C GLU A 180 12.37 -2.33 2.46
N ARG A 181 13.65 -1.96 2.53
CA ARG A 181 14.26 -1.47 3.78
C ARG A 181 13.56 -0.23 4.31
N VAL A 182 13.29 0.76 3.45
CA VAL A 182 12.62 2.01 3.86
C VAL A 182 11.21 1.75 4.37
N VAL A 183 10.45 0.89 3.71
CA VAL A 183 9.10 0.50 4.14
C VAL A 183 9.13 -0.22 5.49
N THR A 184 10.05 -1.17 5.65
CA THR A 184 10.23 -1.91 6.92
C THR A 184 10.61 -0.97 8.06
N GLU A 185 11.54 -0.04 7.81
CA GLU A 185 11.97 0.92 8.81
C GLU A 185 10.84 1.88 9.21
N LEU A 186 10.08 2.38 8.23
CA LEU A 186 8.91 3.23 8.48
C LEU A 186 7.88 2.54 9.39
N ASN A 187 7.56 1.28 9.09
CA ASN A 187 6.65 0.49 9.92
C ASN A 187 7.22 0.31 11.33
N ARG A 188 8.49 -0.15 11.44
CA ARG A 188 9.11 -0.47 12.74
C ARG A 188 9.31 0.75 13.64
N THR A 189 9.71 1.90 13.08
CA THR A 189 10.11 3.08 13.87
C THR A 189 8.97 4.07 14.11
N GLN A 190 8.01 4.14 13.19
CA GLN A 190 6.91 5.10 13.24
C GLN A 190 5.54 4.43 13.44
N GLY A 191 5.47 3.10 13.47
CA GLY A 191 4.20 2.38 13.59
C GLY A 191 3.27 2.59 12.39
N CYS A 192 3.80 2.99 11.24
CA CYS A 192 3.01 3.20 10.03
C CYS A 192 2.38 1.87 9.58
N THR A 193 1.07 1.85 9.40
CA THR A 193 0.38 0.71 8.79
C THR A 193 0.71 0.66 7.30
N VAL A 194 1.09 -0.50 6.79
CA VAL A 194 1.41 -0.66 5.36
C VAL A 194 0.49 -1.67 4.74
N VAL A 195 -0.15 -1.29 3.62
CA VAL A 195 -0.87 -2.24 2.77
C VAL A 195 -0.12 -2.35 1.45
N LEU A 196 0.45 -3.52 1.22
CA LEU A 196 1.25 -3.83 0.03
C LEU A 196 0.45 -4.71 -0.92
N VAL A 197 0.10 -4.19 -2.09
CA VAL A 197 -0.38 -5.02 -3.20
C VAL A 197 0.81 -5.47 -4.02
N THR A 198 0.94 -6.78 -4.22
CA THR A 198 1.99 -7.36 -5.06
C THR A 198 1.57 -8.72 -5.62
N HIS A 199 2.06 -9.05 -6.82
CA HIS A 199 2.00 -10.41 -7.36
C HIS A 199 3.28 -11.21 -7.01
N ASN A 200 4.29 -10.56 -6.41
CA ASN A 200 5.52 -11.20 -5.99
C ASN A 200 5.36 -11.80 -4.58
N VAL A 201 5.09 -13.10 -4.54
CA VAL A 201 4.91 -13.86 -3.28
C VAL A 201 6.15 -13.81 -2.38
N PHE A 202 7.36 -13.75 -2.96
CA PHE A 202 8.61 -13.65 -2.17
C PHE A 202 8.73 -12.29 -1.49
N GLN A 203 8.26 -11.21 -2.12
CA GLN A 203 8.20 -9.90 -1.50
C GLN A 203 7.19 -9.89 -0.35
N ALA A 204 6.00 -10.43 -0.56
CA ALA A 204 5.00 -10.57 0.49
C ALA A 204 5.56 -11.35 1.70
N ARG A 205 6.27 -12.46 1.46
CA ARG A 205 6.91 -13.27 2.51
C ARG A 205 7.96 -12.50 3.33
N ARG A 206 8.73 -11.61 2.68
CA ARG A 206 9.77 -10.84 3.37
C ARG A 206 9.23 -9.68 4.20
N LEU A 207 8.16 -9.04 3.75
CA LEU A 207 7.69 -7.77 4.32
C LEU A 207 6.48 -7.91 5.22
N ALA A 208 5.55 -8.82 4.89
CA ALA A 208 4.24 -8.83 5.52
C ALA A 208 4.21 -9.65 6.82
N GLN A 209 3.48 -9.17 7.81
CA GLN A 209 3.10 -9.94 8.98
C GLN A 209 1.86 -10.81 8.70
N ARG A 210 0.91 -10.30 7.90
CA ARG A 210 -0.27 -11.03 7.44
C ARG A 210 -0.42 -10.88 5.93
N ILE A 211 -1.05 -11.88 5.33
CA ILE A 211 -1.28 -11.92 3.88
C ILE A 211 -2.76 -12.20 3.64
N ALA A 212 -3.35 -11.42 2.75
CA ALA A 212 -4.70 -11.64 2.22
C ALA A 212 -4.59 -12.11 0.76
N PHE A 213 -5.13 -13.27 0.45
CA PHE A 213 -5.21 -13.79 -0.90
C PHE A 213 -6.52 -13.35 -1.55
N LEU A 214 -6.43 -12.52 -2.56
CA LEU A 214 -7.56 -12.03 -3.35
C LEU A 214 -7.63 -12.79 -4.68
N LEU A 215 -8.76 -13.44 -4.94
CA LEU A 215 -9.04 -14.20 -6.16
C LEU A 215 -10.46 -13.87 -6.65
N ASN A 216 -10.58 -13.47 -7.91
CA ASN A 216 -11.86 -13.13 -8.55
C ASN A 216 -12.73 -12.18 -7.69
N GLY A 217 -12.13 -11.12 -7.17
CA GLY A 217 -12.80 -10.12 -6.35
C GLY A 217 -13.05 -10.51 -4.89
N SER A 218 -12.80 -11.76 -4.50
CA SER A 218 -13.07 -12.23 -3.14
C SER A 218 -11.80 -12.54 -2.38
N ILE A 219 -11.80 -12.27 -1.08
CA ILE A 219 -10.72 -12.71 -0.19
C ILE A 219 -10.94 -14.17 0.15
N VAL A 220 -10.01 -15.01 -0.32
CA VAL A 220 -10.03 -16.45 -0.14
C VAL A 220 -9.51 -16.84 1.23
N GLU A 221 -8.39 -16.23 1.63
CA GLU A 221 -7.73 -16.50 2.90
C GLU A 221 -7.01 -15.27 3.42
N VAL A 222 -7.03 -15.08 4.74
CA VAL A 222 -6.16 -14.13 5.45
C VAL A 222 -5.46 -14.90 6.55
N ALA A 223 -4.13 -14.92 6.53
CA ALA A 223 -3.33 -15.63 7.52
C ALA A 223 -2.06 -14.85 7.86
N ASP A 224 -1.41 -15.17 8.98
CA ASP A 224 -0.03 -14.76 9.21
C ASP A 224 0.89 -15.32 8.11
N ALA A 225 2.01 -14.64 7.86
CA ALA A 225 2.88 -15.00 6.75
C ALA A 225 3.39 -16.44 6.84
N HIS A 226 3.69 -16.96 8.04
CA HIS A 226 4.16 -18.33 8.21
C HIS A 226 3.07 -19.32 7.79
N THR A 227 1.85 -19.19 8.35
CA THR A 227 0.72 -20.06 8.02
C THR A 227 0.39 -20.01 6.54
N PHE A 228 0.38 -18.80 5.95
CA PHE A 228 0.05 -18.62 4.53
C PHE A 228 0.98 -19.40 3.59
N PHE A 229 2.29 -19.44 3.89
CA PHE A 229 3.28 -20.09 3.03
C PHE A 229 3.53 -21.56 3.36
N GLU A 230 3.47 -21.96 4.63
CA GLU A 230 3.88 -23.30 5.05
C GLU A 230 2.68 -24.25 5.25
N SER A 231 1.51 -23.71 5.57
CA SER A 231 0.30 -24.50 5.85
C SER A 231 -0.99 -23.74 5.49
N PRO A 232 -1.17 -23.34 4.22
CA PRO A 232 -2.37 -22.65 3.80
C PRO A 232 -3.61 -23.50 4.04
N ARG A 233 -4.69 -22.88 4.49
CA ARG A 233 -5.94 -23.58 4.85
C ARG A 233 -6.82 -23.85 3.63
N ASP A 234 -6.78 -22.96 2.63
CA ASP A 234 -7.57 -23.09 1.40
C ASP A 234 -6.70 -23.74 0.31
N PRO A 235 -7.17 -24.79 -0.38
CA PRO A 235 -6.42 -25.41 -1.47
C PRO A 235 -6.04 -24.47 -2.61
N ARG A 236 -6.85 -23.42 -2.84
CA ARG A 236 -6.54 -22.38 -3.85
C ARG A 236 -5.35 -21.54 -3.43
N THR A 237 -5.21 -21.25 -2.13
CA THR A 237 -4.03 -20.57 -1.57
C THR A 237 -2.80 -21.44 -1.75
N ALA A 238 -2.89 -22.74 -1.47
CA ALA A 238 -1.80 -23.69 -1.67
C ALA A 238 -1.35 -23.72 -3.14
N ALA A 239 -2.27 -23.86 -4.07
CA ALA A 239 -1.98 -23.83 -5.50
C ALA A 239 -1.35 -22.51 -5.96
N PHE A 240 -1.79 -21.37 -5.40
CA PHE A 240 -1.20 -20.05 -5.69
C PHE A 240 0.24 -19.95 -5.19
N VAL A 241 0.50 -20.36 -3.95
CA VAL A 241 1.83 -20.33 -3.33
C VAL A 241 2.82 -21.23 -4.07
N ASN A 242 2.37 -22.41 -4.53
CA ASN A 242 3.18 -23.36 -5.27
C ASN A 242 3.39 -22.99 -6.75
N GLY A 243 2.73 -21.91 -7.25
CA GLY A 243 2.80 -21.53 -8.66
C GLY A 243 2.03 -22.47 -9.60
N GLU A 244 1.08 -23.24 -9.09
CA GLU A 244 0.28 -24.22 -9.83
C GLU A 244 -1.01 -23.62 -10.42
N MET A 245 -1.33 -22.37 -10.08
CA MET A 245 -2.51 -21.69 -10.64
C MET A 245 -2.27 -21.28 -12.09
N VAL A 246 -3.09 -21.83 -13.00
CA VAL A 246 -3.21 -21.39 -14.40
C VAL A 246 -4.33 -20.33 -14.43
N TYR A 247 -4.06 -19.14 -15.00
CA TYR A 247 -4.99 -18.00 -15.10
C TYR A 247 -5.53 -17.85 -16.51
#